data_c7118fa351acc769ac2ace628226df2b
#
_entry.id   c7118fa351acc769ac2ace628226df2b
#
_cell.length_a   1.000
_cell.length_b   1.000
_cell.length_c   1.000
_cell.angle_alpha   90.00
_cell.angle_beta   90.00
_cell.angle_gamma   90.00
#
_symmetry.space_group_name_H-M   'P 1'
#
loop_
_entity.id
_entity.type
_entity.pdbx_description
1 polymer ?
#
loop_
_entity_poly.entity_id
_entity_poly.type
_entity_poly.pdbx_seq_one_letter_code
_entity_poly.pdbx_strand_id
1 'polypeptide(L)'
;MAAALPAQNPPLLENDTVRVVKALDKPHVKGKPHEHKMNRVMVYLNAGRQQITPEGGKPTVLEFKAGDVKWSPATGTHVSEVVSDQPVNIIELELKKPGTGRKVSVALDPVKVDPKDYKVEFENDEVRVVRVRIPAHGKVPLHEHVLNRVVCYLTDQNGSMTTPDGKTETAQHQAGEVSWGGPTKHREENLKDTPFEAVVVEFKE
;
A
#
# COMPACT_ATOMS: atom_id res chain seq x y z
N MET A 1 -27.55 -2.64 -25.43
CA MET A 1 -26.16 -2.19 -25.66
C MET A 1 -25.48 -2.12 -24.30
N ALA A 2 -24.51 -3.00 -24.02
CA ALA A 2 -23.73 -2.93 -22.77
C ALA A 2 -22.84 -1.68 -22.82
N ALA A 3 -23.03 -0.76 -21.88
CA ALA A 3 -22.17 0.41 -21.75
C ALA A 3 -20.75 -0.10 -21.40
N ALA A 4 -19.76 0.25 -22.22
CA ALA A 4 -18.37 -0.02 -21.92
C ALA A 4 -18.03 0.56 -20.55
N LEU A 5 -17.43 -0.24 -19.68
CA LEU A 5 -16.84 0.24 -18.44
C LEU A 5 -15.84 1.36 -18.79
N PRO A 6 -15.77 2.44 -18.00
CA PRO A 6 -14.74 3.47 -18.23
C PRO A 6 -13.37 2.78 -18.23
N ALA A 7 -12.53 3.15 -19.18
CA ALA A 7 -11.17 2.63 -19.28
C ALA A 7 -10.49 2.85 -17.92
N GLN A 8 -10.22 1.77 -17.21
CA GLN A 8 -9.40 1.83 -16.00
C GLN A 8 -8.02 2.31 -16.42
N ASN A 9 -7.45 3.25 -15.68
CA ASN A 9 -6.06 3.63 -15.87
C ASN A 9 -5.20 2.36 -15.86
N PRO A 10 -4.13 2.30 -16.70
CA PRO A 10 -3.25 1.16 -16.66
C PRO A 10 -2.74 0.95 -15.22
N PRO A 11 -2.58 -0.29 -14.77
CA PRO A 11 -2.08 -0.55 -13.42
C PRO A 11 -0.66 0.03 -13.26
N LEU A 12 -0.35 0.53 -12.06
CA LEU A 12 1.02 0.95 -11.70
C LEU A 12 1.96 -0.26 -11.68
N LEU A 13 1.42 -1.42 -11.31
CA LEU A 13 2.11 -2.69 -11.23
C LEU A 13 1.09 -3.82 -11.35
N GLU A 14 1.44 -4.88 -12.08
CA GLU A 14 0.63 -6.09 -12.13
C GLU A 14 1.51 -7.32 -12.32
N ASN A 15 1.25 -8.37 -11.52
CA ASN A 15 1.87 -9.70 -11.63
C ASN A 15 0.86 -10.78 -11.20
N ASP A 16 1.32 -12.01 -10.94
CA ASP A 16 0.45 -13.14 -10.55
C ASP A 16 -0.12 -13.02 -9.13
N THR A 17 0.46 -12.17 -8.27
CA THR A 17 0.09 -12.00 -6.86
C THR A 17 -0.87 -10.83 -6.67
N VAL A 18 -0.60 -9.69 -7.32
CA VAL A 18 -1.28 -8.43 -7.06
C VAL A 18 -1.45 -7.60 -8.32
N ARG A 19 -2.53 -6.84 -8.37
CA ARG A 19 -2.74 -5.74 -9.30
C ARG A 19 -2.82 -4.45 -8.51
N VAL A 20 -1.96 -3.48 -8.81
CA VAL A 20 -1.91 -2.19 -8.12
C VAL A 20 -2.40 -1.09 -9.07
N VAL A 21 -3.44 -0.38 -8.65
CA VAL A 21 -4.02 0.73 -9.42
C VAL A 21 -4.01 2.01 -8.60
N LYS A 22 -4.00 3.15 -9.28
CA LYS A 22 -4.17 4.45 -8.65
C LYS A 22 -5.52 5.02 -9.05
N ALA A 23 -6.40 5.16 -8.07
CA ALA A 23 -7.70 5.81 -8.21
C ALA A 23 -7.58 7.30 -7.88
N LEU A 24 -8.25 8.13 -8.67
CA LEU A 24 -8.43 9.56 -8.43
C LEU A 24 -9.93 9.85 -8.48
N ASP A 25 -10.55 9.95 -7.32
CA ASP A 25 -11.96 10.24 -7.20
C ASP A 25 -12.18 11.75 -7.02
N LYS A 26 -12.99 12.33 -7.91
CA LYS A 26 -13.28 13.77 -7.91
C LYS A 26 -14.28 14.12 -6.81
N PRO A 27 -14.16 15.32 -6.18
CA PRO A 27 -15.10 15.76 -5.17
C PRO A 27 -16.52 15.90 -5.73
N HIS A 28 -17.51 15.51 -4.93
CA HIS A 28 -18.96 15.62 -5.21
C HIS A 28 -19.40 14.94 -6.51
N VAL A 29 -18.60 13.98 -7.02
CA VAL A 29 -18.97 13.16 -8.16
C VAL A 29 -19.39 11.78 -7.67
N LYS A 30 -20.66 11.47 -7.85
CA LYS A 30 -21.21 10.16 -7.55
C LYS A 30 -20.76 9.15 -8.61
N GLY A 31 -20.06 8.11 -8.17
CA GLY A 31 -19.60 7.03 -9.03
C GLY A 31 -20.76 6.21 -9.62
N LYS A 32 -20.46 5.39 -10.62
CA LYS A 32 -21.40 4.38 -11.10
C LYS A 32 -21.43 3.19 -10.16
N PRO A 33 -22.55 2.45 -10.08
CA PRO A 33 -22.56 1.16 -9.36
C PRO A 33 -21.47 0.22 -9.88
N HIS A 34 -20.68 -0.31 -8.97
CA HIS A 34 -19.59 -1.25 -9.27
C HIS A 34 -19.37 -2.21 -8.09
N GLU A 35 -18.64 -3.29 -8.34
CA GLU A 35 -18.28 -4.29 -7.35
C GLU A 35 -16.76 -4.49 -7.32
N HIS A 36 -16.25 -4.94 -6.19
CA HIS A 36 -14.87 -5.39 -6.06
C HIS A 36 -14.84 -6.88 -5.75
N LYS A 37 -14.28 -7.66 -6.68
CA LYS A 37 -14.23 -9.12 -6.60
C LYS A 37 -13.02 -9.65 -5.82
N MET A 38 -12.03 -8.80 -5.58
CA MET A 38 -10.80 -9.14 -4.88
C MET A 38 -10.71 -8.39 -3.57
N ASN A 39 -10.09 -9.01 -2.58
CA ASN A 39 -9.68 -8.32 -1.36
C ASN A 39 -8.60 -7.29 -1.69
N ARG A 40 -8.57 -6.18 -0.97
CA ARG A 40 -7.68 -5.05 -1.26
C ARG A 40 -7.04 -4.47 -0.01
N VAL A 41 -5.84 -3.96 -0.20
CA VAL A 41 -5.25 -2.97 0.71
C VAL A 41 -5.37 -1.59 0.06
N MET A 42 -5.92 -0.63 0.81
CA MET A 42 -6.15 0.74 0.37
C MET A 42 -5.15 1.64 1.06
N VAL A 43 -4.31 2.37 0.29
CA VAL A 43 -3.36 3.36 0.82
C VAL A 43 -3.81 4.73 0.37
N TYR A 44 -4.22 5.58 1.32
CA TYR A 44 -4.75 6.92 1.05
C TYR A 44 -3.61 7.93 0.99
N LEU A 45 -3.40 8.55 -0.18
CA LEU A 45 -2.29 9.51 -0.39
C LEU A 45 -2.60 10.92 0.12
N ASN A 46 -3.86 11.22 0.38
CA ASN A 46 -4.30 12.50 0.98
C ASN A 46 -5.49 12.28 1.91
N ALA A 47 -5.76 13.25 2.76
CA ALA A 47 -6.94 13.23 3.63
C ALA A 47 -8.22 13.45 2.84
N GLY A 48 -9.33 12.89 3.30
CA GLY A 48 -10.63 13.07 2.68
C GLY A 48 -11.75 12.31 3.37
N ARG A 49 -12.95 12.43 2.78
CA ARG A 49 -14.14 11.68 3.20
C ARG A 49 -14.83 11.11 1.97
N GLN A 50 -15.19 9.86 2.06
CA GLN A 50 -15.87 9.14 0.97
C GLN A 50 -17.11 8.46 1.52
N GLN A 51 -18.24 8.69 0.89
CA GLN A 51 -19.49 7.99 1.19
C GLN A 51 -19.59 6.74 0.32
N ILE A 52 -19.81 5.59 0.95
CA ILE A 52 -20.08 4.32 0.30
C ILE A 52 -21.53 3.95 0.54
N THR A 53 -22.26 3.69 -0.53
CA THR A 53 -23.66 3.28 -0.48
C THR A 53 -23.79 1.88 -1.12
N PRO A 54 -23.92 0.80 -0.32
CA PRO A 54 -24.20 -0.54 -0.83
C PRO A 54 -25.55 -0.58 -1.55
N GLU A 55 -25.67 -1.46 -2.54
CA GLU A 55 -26.96 -1.73 -3.19
C GLU A 55 -28.01 -2.18 -2.16
N GLY A 56 -29.14 -1.49 -2.10
CA GLY A 56 -30.21 -1.75 -1.11
C GLY A 56 -29.85 -1.42 0.34
N GLY A 57 -28.64 -0.86 0.61
CA GLY A 57 -28.15 -0.53 1.93
C GLY A 57 -28.18 0.98 2.26
N LYS A 58 -27.77 1.28 3.48
CA LYS A 58 -27.64 2.67 3.94
C LYS A 58 -26.23 3.19 3.63
N PRO A 59 -26.08 4.51 3.31
CA PRO A 59 -24.79 5.12 3.11
C PRO A 59 -23.97 5.14 4.40
N THR A 60 -22.66 4.93 4.28
CA THR A 60 -21.67 5.07 5.35
C THR A 60 -20.57 6.01 4.89
N VAL A 61 -20.16 6.95 5.73
CA VAL A 61 -19.06 7.86 5.45
C VAL A 61 -17.79 7.31 6.08
N LEU A 62 -16.76 7.14 5.25
CA LEU A 62 -15.41 6.83 5.67
C LEU A 62 -14.61 8.11 5.72
N GLU A 63 -13.91 8.34 6.82
CA GLU A 63 -12.94 9.42 6.97
C GLU A 63 -11.54 8.83 7.06
N PHE A 64 -10.57 9.50 6.42
CA PHE A 64 -9.18 9.05 6.39
C PHE A 64 -8.23 10.24 6.28
N LYS A 65 -7.01 10.03 6.73
CA LYS A 65 -5.88 10.97 6.66
C LYS A 65 -4.91 10.55 5.57
N ALA A 66 -4.03 11.47 5.15
CA ALA A 66 -2.90 11.12 4.30
C ALA A 66 -2.05 10.04 4.99
N GLY A 67 -1.70 9.01 4.25
CA GLY A 67 -0.95 7.87 4.72
C GLY A 67 -1.76 6.78 5.41
N ASP A 68 -3.06 6.96 5.67
CA ASP A 68 -3.89 5.89 6.24
C ASP A 68 -3.89 4.65 5.33
N VAL A 69 -3.91 3.46 5.97
CA VAL A 69 -3.99 2.18 5.28
C VAL A 69 -5.16 1.39 5.82
N LYS A 70 -5.99 0.84 4.93
CA LYS A 70 -7.17 0.07 5.32
C LYS A 70 -7.28 -1.23 4.54
N TRP A 71 -7.73 -2.27 5.22
CA TRP A 71 -8.20 -3.49 4.59
C TRP A 71 -9.60 -3.29 4.04
N SER A 72 -9.81 -3.71 2.80
CA SER A 72 -11.10 -3.68 2.13
C SER A 72 -11.40 -5.06 1.52
N PRO A 73 -12.24 -5.87 2.14
CA PRO A 73 -12.61 -7.17 1.58
C PRO A 73 -13.38 -7.01 0.27
N ALA A 74 -13.42 -8.08 -0.51
CA ALA A 74 -14.31 -8.18 -1.66
C ALA A 74 -15.75 -7.86 -1.22
N THR A 75 -16.41 -7.00 -1.96
CA THR A 75 -17.76 -6.51 -1.62
C THR A 75 -18.66 -6.56 -2.84
N GLY A 76 -19.96 -6.68 -2.59
CA GLY A 76 -20.98 -6.56 -3.62
C GLY A 76 -21.11 -5.15 -4.20
N THR A 77 -22.11 -4.97 -5.04
CA THR A 77 -22.36 -3.71 -5.74
C THR A 77 -22.57 -2.54 -4.76
N HIS A 78 -21.86 -1.47 -5.01
CA HIS A 78 -22.01 -0.21 -4.27
C HIS A 78 -21.74 0.99 -5.16
N VAL A 79 -22.03 2.16 -4.63
CA VAL A 79 -21.71 3.47 -5.22
C VAL A 79 -20.82 4.22 -4.25
N SER A 80 -19.75 4.82 -4.75
CA SER A 80 -18.88 5.72 -4.00
C SER A 80 -19.07 7.17 -4.42
N GLU A 81 -18.89 8.09 -3.47
CA GLU A 81 -18.92 9.54 -3.69
C GLU A 81 -17.95 10.22 -2.75
N VAL A 82 -17.05 11.05 -3.25
CA VAL A 82 -16.19 11.90 -2.41
C VAL A 82 -17.03 13.06 -1.90
N VAL A 83 -17.19 13.12 -0.56
CA VAL A 83 -18.00 14.17 0.11
C VAL A 83 -17.12 15.25 0.78
N SER A 84 -15.81 15.19 0.61
CA SER A 84 -14.87 16.29 0.89
C SER A 84 -14.66 17.16 -0.35
N ASP A 85 -14.19 18.42 -0.16
CA ASP A 85 -14.00 19.40 -1.24
C ASP A 85 -12.73 19.15 -2.08
N GLN A 86 -11.86 18.24 -1.62
CA GLN A 86 -10.65 17.87 -2.34
C GLN A 86 -10.80 16.47 -2.96
N PRO A 87 -10.20 16.22 -4.13
CA PRO A 87 -10.18 14.88 -4.71
C PRO A 87 -9.45 13.90 -3.80
N VAL A 88 -9.82 12.63 -3.87
CA VAL A 88 -9.19 11.55 -3.12
C VAL A 88 -8.30 10.75 -4.05
N ASN A 89 -7.03 10.59 -3.64
CA ASN A 89 -6.04 9.76 -4.31
C ASN A 89 -5.79 8.51 -3.47
N ILE A 90 -5.96 7.34 -4.08
CA ILE A 90 -5.82 6.06 -3.40
C ILE A 90 -4.94 5.14 -4.26
N ILE A 91 -3.99 4.46 -3.62
CA ILE A 91 -3.35 3.28 -4.21
C ILE A 91 -4.14 2.06 -3.70
N GLU A 92 -4.69 1.28 -4.64
CA GLU A 92 -5.43 0.07 -4.36
C GLU A 92 -4.60 -1.14 -4.77
N LEU A 93 -4.31 -2.02 -3.81
CA LEU A 93 -3.61 -3.29 -4.05
C LEU A 93 -4.65 -4.41 -4.05
N GLU A 94 -5.05 -4.87 -5.23
CA GLU A 94 -6.02 -5.95 -5.44
C GLU A 94 -5.29 -7.31 -5.39
N LEU A 95 -5.63 -8.15 -4.40
CA LEU A 95 -4.99 -9.43 -4.17
C LEU A 95 -5.55 -10.48 -5.13
N LYS A 96 -4.71 -11.04 -6.01
CA LYS A 96 -5.10 -12.06 -6.99
C LYS A 96 -5.10 -13.48 -6.42
N LYS A 97 -4.44 -13.69 -5.27
CA LYS A 97 -4.35 -14.98 -4.60
C LYS A 97 -4.84 -14.87 -3.15
N PRO A 98 -5.48 -15.91 -2.64
CA PRO A 98 -5.81 -15.97 -1.21
C PRO A 98 -4.54 -16.11 -0.38
N GLY A 99 -4.56 -15.57 0.82
CA GLY A 99 -3.49 -15.76 1.79
C GLY A 99 -3.52 -17.15 2.41
N THR A 100 -2.36 -17.59 2.90
CA THR A 100 -2.17 -18.89 3.57
C THR A 100 -2.17 -18.79 5.10
N GLY A 101 -2.34 -17.58 5.64
CA GLY A 101 -2.18 -17.34 7.08
C GLY A 101 -0.73 -17.45 7.59
N ARG A 102 0.26 -17.56 6.70
CA ARG A 102 1.68 -17.69 7.07
C ARG A 102 2.08 -16.58 8.02
N LYS A 103 2.70 -16.96 9.15
CA LYS A 103 3.25 -15.99 10.10
C LYS A 103 4.70 -15.68 9.76
N VAL A 104 5.05 -14.41 9.83
CA VAL A 104 6.46 -13.98 9.74
C VAL A 104 7.12 -14.24 11.09
N SER A 105 8.10 -15.15 11.11
CA SER A 105 8.83 -15.52 12.33
C SER A 105 10.30 -15.77 12.01
N VAL A 106 11.04 -14.68 11.77
CA VAL A 106 12.49 -14.72 11.50
C VAL A 106 13.22 -13.85 12.51
N ALA A 107 14.49 -14.18 12.75
CA ALA A 107 15.30 -13.45 13.74
C ALA A 107 15.58 -12.01 13.30
N LEU A 108 15.75 -11.81 12.00
CA LEU A 108 16.06 -10.50 11.41
C LEU A 108 14.82 -9.79 10.84
N ASP A 109 13.62 -10.11 11.32
CA ASP A 109 12.41 -9.35 10.97
C ASP A 109 12.64 -7.86 11.25
N PRO A 110 12.44 -6.96 10.27
CA PRO A 110 12.68 -5.52 10.43
C PRO A 110 11.95 -4.92 11.64
N VAL A 111 10.72 -5.36 11.93
CA VAL A 111 9.95 -4.90 13.10
C VAL A 111 10.59 -5.31 14.43
N LYS A 112 11.37 -6.39 14.47
CA LYS A 112 12.12 -6.81 15.66
C LYS A 112 13.48 -6.12 15.76
N VAL A 113 14.15 -5.95 14.61
CA VAL A 113 15.51 -5.40 14.54
C VAL A 113 15.50 -3.90 14.72
N ASP A 114 14.53 -3.23 14.14
CA ASP A 114 14.40 -1.77 14.21
C ASP A 114 12.93 -1.33 14.45
N PRO A 115 12.39 -1.59 15.65
CA PRO A 115 11.00 -1.27 15.99
C PRO A 115 10.70 0.24 16.03
N LYS A 116 11.71 1.10 16.01
CA LYS A 116 11.52 2.56 15.95
C LYS A 116 11.12 3.01 14.54
N ASP A 117 11.72 2.39 13.50
CA ASP A 117 11.54 2.78 12.11
C ASP A 117 10.54 1.86 11.36
N TYR A 118 10.27 0.62 11.89
CA TYR A 118 9.35 -0.36 11.32
C TYR A 118 8.25 -0.75 12.30
N LYS A 119 6.98 -0.58 11.92
CA LYS A 119 5.83 -0.93 12.77
C LYS A 119 4.77 -1.67 11.97
N VAL A 120 4.24 -2.76 12.51
CA VAL A 120 3.06 -3.42 11.94
C VAL A 120 1.85 -2.50 12.14
N GLU A 121 1.17 -2.12 11.06
CA GLU A 121 -0.08 -1.37 11.09
C GLU A 121 -1.25 -2.30 11.35
N PHE A 122 -1.32 -3.36 10.55
CA PHE A 122 -2.22 -4.48 10.76
C PHE A 122 -1.69 -5.74 10.07
N GLU A 123 -2.24 -6.87 10.46
CA GLU A 123 -1.93 -8.17 9.89
C GLU A 123 -3.20 -9.04 9.91
N ASN A 124 -3.44 -9.77 8.81
CA ASN A 124 -4.50 -10.77 8.71
C ASN A 124 -3.95 -12.03 8.02
N ASP A 125 -4.83 -12.93 7.57
CA ASP A 125 -4.39 -14.18 6.93
C ASP A 125 -3.80 -13.97 5.52
N GLU A 126 -4.04 -12.83 4.89
CA GLU A 126 -3.63 -12.54 3.52
C GLU A 126 -2.41 -11.63 3.42
N VAL A 127 -2.30 -10.65 4.31
CA VAL A 127 -1.23 -9.65 4.28
C VAL A 127 -0.71 -9.31 5.66
N ARG A 128 0.55 -8.84 5.69
CA ARG A 128 1.12 -8.07 6.79
C ARG A 128 1.48 -6.70 6.26
N VAL A 129 0.94 -5.66 6.87
CA VAL A 129 1.19 -4.27 6.47
C VAL A 129 2.10 -3.61 7.48
N VAL A 130 3.22 -3.11 7.01
CA VAL A 130 4.28 -2.51 7.83
C VAL A 130 4.47 -1.06 7.42
N ARG A 131 4.39 -0.16 8.38
CA ARG A 131 4.80 1.24 8.24
C ARG A 131 6.30 1.35 8.39
N VAL A 132 6.94 2.02 7.44
CA VAL A 132 8.37 2.36 7.49
C VAL A 132 8.50 3.86 7.62
N ARG A 133 9.31 4.32 8.57
CA ARG A 133 9.59 5.75 8.76
C ARG A 133 11.04 5.94 9.20
N ILE A 134 11.91 6.26 8.24
CA ILE A 134 13.35 6.41 8.44
C ILE A 134 13.68 7.90 8.48
N PRO A 135 14.26 8.42 9.58
CA PRO A 135 14.64 9.83 9.68
C PRO A 135 15.67 10.24 8.61
N ALA A 136 15.88 11.55 8.44
CA ALA A 136 16.96 12.08 7.60
C ALA A 136 18.29 11.41 7.97
N HIS A 137 19.03 10.91 6.97
CA HIS A 137 20.30 10.17 7.13
C HIS A 137 20.22 8.95 8.06
N GLY A 138 18.99 8.47 8.33
CA GLY A 138 18.75 7.29 9.16
C GLY A 138 19.29 6.02 8.50
N LYS A 139 19.84 5.12 9.34
CA LYS A 139 20.41 3.83 8.93
C LYS A 139 19.66 2.72 9.62
N VAL A 140 19.14 1.80 8.83
CA VAL A 140 18.47 0.59 9.30
C VAL A 140 19.47 -0.57 9.34
N PRO A 141 19.58 -1.29 10.47
CA PRO A 141 20.47 -2.45 10.57
C PRO A 141 20.09 -3.55 9.57
N LEU A 142 20.96 -4.56 9.45
CA LEU A 142 20.67 -5.74 8.63
C LEU A 142 19.36 -6.40 9.08
N HIS A 143 18.42 -6.50 8.14
CA HIS A 143 17.13 -7.13 8.35
C HIS A 143 16.73 -7.99 7.15
N GLU A 144 15.65 -8.76 7.29
CA GLU A 144 15.24 -9.76 6.31
C GLU A 144 13.74 -9.69 6.06
N HIS A 145 13.37 -9.52 4.80
CA HIS A 145 12.02 -9.73 4.30
C HIS A 145 11.92 -11.13 3.70
N VAL A 146 10.99 -11.93 4.18
CA VAL A 146 10.80 -13.34 3.75
C VAL A 146 9.58 -13.53 2.86
N LEU A 147 8.81 -12.50 2.63
CA LEU A 147 7.62 -12.49 1.79
C LEU A 147 7.82 -11.58 0.57
N ASN A 148 7.09 -11.91 -0.50
CA ASN A 148 6.87 -10.97 -1.60
C ASN A 148 6.13 -9.74 -1.07
N ARG A 149 6.43 -8.57 -1.60
CA ARG A 149 5.86 -7.31 -1.11
C ARG A 149 5.72 -6.25 -2.19
N VAL A 150 4.80 -5.35 -1.95
CA VAL A 150 4.75 -4.04 -2.62
C VAL A 150 5.13 -2.97 -1.62
N VAL A 151 6.00 -2.06 -2.02
CA VAL A 151 6.33 -0.83 -1.28
C VAL A 151 5.55 0.31 -1.92
N CYS A 152 4.73 1.01 -1.13
CA CYS A 152 4.03 2.23 -1.54
C CYS A 152 4.74 3.43 -0.91
N TYR A 153 5.32 4.30 -1.72
CA TYR A 153 6.11 5.44 -1.26
C TYR A 153 5.17 6.61 -0.91
N LEU A 154 5.14 7.01 0.37
CA LEU A 154 4.32 8.14 0.83
C LEU A 154 5.06 9.47 0.72
N THR A 155 6.38 9.43 0.74
CA THR A 155 7.27 10.59 0.51
C THR A 155 8.31 10.24 -0.54
N ASP A 156 8.95 11.25 -1.13
CA ASP A 156 10.06 11.01 -2.03
C ASP A 156 11.20 10.33 -1.29
N GLN A 157 11.76 9.29 -1.90
CA GLN A 157 12.91 8.55 -1.41
C GLN A 157 14.15 8.82 -2.26
N ASN A 158 15.29 8.89 -1.60
CA ASN A 158 16.61 8.63 -2.15
C ASN A 158 17.34 7.78 -1.09
N GLY A 159 17.50 6.50 -1.37
CA GLY A 159 18.02 5.54 -0.42
C GLY A 159 19.07 4.62 -1.00
N SER A 160 19.86 4.01 -0.12
CA SER A 160 20.76 2.94 -0.49
C SER A 160 20.40 1.65 0.25
N MET A 161 20.55 0.52 -0.44
CA MET A 161 20.41 -0.82 0.12
C MET A 161 21.74 -1.57 -0.04
N THR A 162 22.23 -2.14 1.06
CA THR A 162 23.47 -2.92 1.07
C THR A 162 23.19 -4.36 1.49
N THR A 163 23.44 -5.31 0.61
CA THR A 163 23.30 -6.75 0.85
C THR A 163 24.42 -7.30 1.75
N PRO A 164 24.26 -8.48 2.37
CA PRO A 164 25.28 -9.05 3.25
C PRO A 164 26.67 -9.26 2.66
N ASP A 165 26.76 -9.46 1.34
CA ASP A 165 28.01 -9.57 0.58
C ASP A 165 28.66 -8.19 0.29
N GLY A 166 28.04 -7.10 0.75
CA GLY A 166 28.58 -5.74 0.63
C GLY A 166 28.21 -5.00 -0.65
N LYS A 167 27.41 -5.60 -1.53
CA LYS A 167 26.92 -4.90 -2.72
C LYS A 167 25.93 -3.82 -2.30
N THR A 168 26.17 -2.60 -2.75
CA THR A 168 25.29 -1.44 -2.48
C THR A 168 24.63 -0.95 -3.77
N GLU A 169 23.33 -0.76 -3.71
CA GLU A 169 22.54 -0.15 -4.79
C GLU A 169 21.81 1.07 -4.23
N THR A 170 21.67 2.10 -5.06
CA THR A 170 20.88 3.29 -4.75
C THR A 170 19.61 3.31 -5.59
N ALA A 171 18.52 3.78 -5.00
CA ALA A 171 17.24 3.95 -5.69
C ALA A 171 16.59 5.27 -5.29
N GLN A 172 15.85 5.84 -6.25
CA GLN A 172 15.04 7.04 -6.04
C GLN A 172 13.61 6.72 -6.41
N HIS A 173 12.68 7.16 -5.59
CA HIS A 173 11.24 7.02 -5.83
C HIS A 173 10.53 8.32 -5.46
N GLN A 174 9.42 8.59 -6.14
CA GLN A 174 8.56 9.72 -5.84
C GLN A 174 7.37 9.30 -4.98
N ALA A 175 6.82 10.24 -4.23
CA ALA A 175 5.59 10.03 -3.49
C ALA A 175 4.44 9.56 -4.43
N GLY A 176 3.76 8.49 -4.03
CA GLY A 176 2.70 7.87 -4.82
C GLY A 176 3.16 6.84 -5.85
N GLU A 177 4.48 6.58 -5.96
CA GLU A 177 5.00 5.42 -6.70
C GLU A 177 4.88 4.13 -5.90
N VAL A 178 5.03 3.01 -6.60
CA VAL A 178 5.06 1.67 -6.01
C VAL A 178 6.20 0.85 -6.61
N SER A 179 6.76 -0.07 -5.82
CA SER A 179 7.72 -1.04 -6.31
C SER A 179 7.42 -2.45 -5.81
N TRP A 180 7.80 -3.45 -6.59
CA TRP A 180 7.75 -4.85 -6.19
C TRP A 180 9.09 -5.30 -5.59
N GLY A 181 9.04 -6.06 -4.49
CA GLY A 181 10.20 -6.70 -3.89
C GLY A 181 9.93 -8.16 -3.54
N GLY A 182 10.86 -9.04 -3.89
CA GLY A 182 10.90 -10.41 -3.39
C GLY A 182 11.58 -10.53 -2.02
N PRO A 183 11.70 -11.76 -1.49
CA PRO A 183 12.48 -12.02 -0.29
C PRO A 183 13.91 -11.50 -0.44
N THR A 184 14.41 -10.81 0.58
CA THR A 184 15.74 -10.20 0.55
C THR A 184 16.26 -9.91 1.94
N LYS A 185 17.58 -9.80 2.06
CA LYS A 185 18.28 -9.40 3.28
C LYS A 185 19.19 -8.22 2.96
N HIS A 186 19.06 -7.11 3.69
CA HIS A 186 19.83 -5.90 3.43
C HIS A 186 19.90 -4.98 4.65
N ARG A 187 20.80 -4.00 4.57
CA ARG A 187 20.78 -2.75 5.34
C ARG A 187 20.20 -1.68 4.47
N GLU A 188 19.64 -0.66 5.07
CA GLU A 188 19.05 0.46 4.36
C GLU A 188 19.52 1.79 4.94
N GLU A 189 19.68 2.81 4.11
CA GLU A 189 20.03 4.17 4.53
C GLU A 189 19.18 5.17 3.73
N ASN A 190 18.58 6.12 4.44
CA ASN A 190 17.94 7.29 3.84
C ASN A 190 19.01 8.36 3.55
N LEU A 191 19.23 8.67 2.27
CA LEU A 191 20.27 9.64 1.84
C LEU A 191 19.75 11.08 1.76
N LYS A 192 18.46 11.32 2.12
CA LYS A 192 17.85 12.67 2.09
C LYS A 192 18.01 13.40 3.42
N ASP A 193 17.92 14.72 3.34
CA ASP A 193 17.82 15.65 4.49
C ASP A 193 16.40 15.67 5.12
N THR A 194 15.46 14.88 4.58
CA THR A 194 14.08 14.76 5.04
C THR A 194 13.76 13.33 5.42
N PRO A 195 12.85 13.09 6.36
CA PRO A 195 12.39 11.74 6.67
C PRO A 195 11.79 11.07 5.42
N PHE A 196 11.99 9.76 5.34
CA PHE A 196 11.34 8.87 4.37
C PHE A 196 10.19 8.13 5.03
N GLU A 197 9.06 8.02 4.34
CA GLU A 197 7.91 7.24 4.80
C GLU A 197 7.35 6.38 3.68
N ALA A 198 7.07 5.11 3.99
CA ALA A 198 6.45 4.14 3.09
C ALA A 198 5.51 3.18 3.83
N VAL A 199 4.65 2.55 3.05
CA VAL A 199 3.86 1.38 3.46
C VAL A 199 4.36 0.17 2.69
N VAL A 200 4.75 -0.87 3.42
CA VAL A 200 5.15 -2.16 2.87
C VAL A 200 4.00 -3.14 3.08
N VAL A 201 3.46 -3.67 1.99
CA VAL A 201 2.42 -4.70 2.00
C VAL A 201 3.06 -6.03 1.64
N GLU A 202 3.24 -6.89 2.62
CA GLU A 202 3.80 -8.24 2.49
C GLU A 202 2.66 -9.25 2.26
N PHE A 203 2.77 -10.10 1.23
CA PHE A 203 1.74 -11.07 0.84
C PHE A 203 2.03 -12.44 1.47
N LYS A 204 1.05 -13.01 2.15
CA LYS A 204 1.14 -14.32 2.83
C LYS A 204 0.68 -15.48 1.93
N GLU A 205 1.10 -15.45 0.68
CA GLU A 205 0.80 -16.47 -0.31
C GLU A 205 1.64 -17.75 -0.19
#